data_c2f72feaeac54f7cce07a20b1e69f34c
#
_entry.id   c2f72feaeac54f7cce07a20b1e69f34c
#
_cell.length_a   1.000
_cell.length_b   1.000
_cell.length_c   1.000
_cell.angle_alpha   90.00
_cell.angle_beta   90.00
_cell.angle_gamma   90.00
#
_symmetry.space_group_name_H-M   'P 1'
#
loop_
_entity.id
_entity.type
_entity.pdbx_description
1 polymer ?
#
loop_
_entity_poly.entity_id
_entity_poly.type
_entity_poly.pdbx_seq_one_letter_code
_entity_poly.pdbx_strand_id
1 'polypeptide(L)'
;MKQKLKPETWVGIFLIAGILMIIGVILGFGNIKTSKEQTYPINIIFKDAAGLIKDSQLRLGGVTVGKVTKAPELLPSGNEVMLEASILSDVKIQEGSVFRVDMQNILGDKYIDIVPPARPTHEYIPPHATIIGQPESDFSKIKNNAVGATEEILKILKQIEKNSDNIDEAILNIGEAAKGLAQTTKLINEGILSRENLRHLNSVLAQMNKAGEQLPATMA
;
A
#
# COMPACT_ATOMS: atom_id res chain seq x y z
N MET A 1 59.06 -30.21 -28.10
CA MET A 1 58.09 -29.57 -29.04
C MET A 1 56.98 -28.91 -28.23
N LYS A 2 56.93 -27.58 -28.13
CA LYS A 2 55.82 -26.88 -27.50
C LYS A 2 54.71 -26.71 -28.54
N GLN A 3 53.65 -27.52 -28.43
CA GLN A 3 52.45 -27.31 -29.26
C GLN A 3 51.82 -25.97 -28.86
N LYS A 4 51.87 -25.01 -29.75
CA LYS A 4 51.11 -23.75 -29.62
C LYS A 4 49.64 -24.10 -29.78
N LEU A 5 48.86 -23.90 -28.70
CA LEU A 5 47.40 -24.02 -28.77
C LEU A 5 46.86 -23.10 -29.89
N LYS A 6 45.95 -23.64 -30.69
CA LYS A 6 45.31 -22.85 -31.75
C LYS A 6 44.47 -21.72 -31.15
N PRO A 7 44.33 -20.58 -31.81
CA PRO A 7 43.56 -19.43 -31.27
C PRO A 7 42.12 -19.78 -30.94
N GLU A 8 41.51 -20.74 -31.66
CA GLU A 8 40.14 -21.23 -31.39
C GLU A 8 40.05 -21.90 -30.01
N THR A 9 41.10 -22.59 -29.57
CA THR A 9 41.15 -23.23 -28.24
C THR A 9 41.18 -22.18 -27.12
N TRP A 10 41.86 -21.04 -27.33
CA TRP A 10 41.87 -19.95 -26.37
C TRP A 10 40.49 -19.28 -26.19
N VAL A 11 39.75 -19.11 -27.31
CA VAL A 11 38.37 -18.59 -27.26
C VAL A 11 37.45 -19.54 -26.50
N GLY A 12 37.59 -20.85 -26.75
CA GLY A 12 36.78 -21.85 -26.01
C GLY A 12 37.05 -21.85 -24.49
N ILE A 13 38.35 -21.77 -24.09
CA ILE A 13 38.75 -21.70 -22.68
C ILE A 13 38.18 -20.41 -22.03
N PHE A 14 38.27 -19.26 -22.72
CA PHE A 14 37.73 -18.00 -22.22
C PHE A 14 36.21 -18.05 -22.03
N LEU A 15 35.49 -18.67 -22.97
CA LEU A 15 34.04 -18.81 -22.89
C LEU A 15 33.62 -19.72 -21.70
N ILE A 16 34.32 -20.85 -21.51
CA ILE A 16 34.08 -21.74 -20.36
C ILE A 16 34.39 -21.02 -19.04
N ALA A 17 35.50 -20.29 -18.95
CA ALA A 17 35.88 -19.53 -17.77
C ALA A 17 34.84 -18.45 -17.46
N GLY A 18 34.27 -17.76 -18.46
CA GLY A 18 33.18 -16.80 -18.30
C GLY A 18 31.91 -17.43 -17.76
N ILE A 19 31.52 -18.61 -18.28
CA ILE A 19 30.34 -19.34 -17.79
C ILE A 19 30.56 -19.79 -16.33
N LEU A 20 31.73 -20.34 -16.01
CA LEU A 20 32.05 -20.75 -14.64
C LEU A 20 32.07 -19.56 -13.67
N MET A 21 32.54 -18.41 -14.11
CA MET A 21 32.49 -17.16 -13.31
C MET A 21 31.06 -16.74 -13.03
N ILE A 22 30.19 -16.76 -14.04
CA ILE A 22 28.77 -16.43 -13.89
C ILE A 22 28.08 -17.40 -12.92
N ILE A 23 28.32 -18.71 -13.06
CA ILE A 23 27.82 -19.73 -12.13
C ILE A 23 28.34 -19.47 -10.72
N GLY A 24 29.60 -19.15 -10.56
CA GLY A 24 30.22 -18.81 -9.26
C GLY A 24 29.58 -17.59 -8.62
N VAL A 25 29.27 -16.55 -9.41
CA VAL A 25 28.55 -15.36 -8.94
C VAL A 25 27.13 -15.73 -8.51
N ILE A 26 26.39 -16.48 -9.34
CA ILE A 26 25.03 -16.90 -9.01
C ILE A 26 25.00 -17.75 -7.72
N LEU A 27 25.91 -18.70 -7.58
CA LEU A 27 26.00 -19.52 -6.36
C LEU A 27 26.50 -18.74 -5.14
N GLY A 28 27.40 -17.78 -5.33
CA GLY A 28 27.90 -16.90 -4.27
C GLY A 28 26.86 -15.93 -3.75
N PHE A 29 26.11 -15.30 -4.65
CA PHE A 29 25.02 -14.39 -4.29
C PHE A 29 23.68 -15.10 -4.05
N GLY A 30 23.46 -16.29 -4.62
CA GLY A 30 22.28 -17.12 -4.36
C GLY A 30 22.21 -17.68 -2.92
N ASN A 31 23.35 -17.77 -2.23
CA ASN A 31 23.40 -17.98 -0.79
C ASN A 31 23.25 -16.66 -0.01
N ILE A 32 22.37 -15.76 -0.43
CA ILE A 32 21.81 -14.79 0.50
C ILE A 32 21.17 -15.66 1.57
N LYS A 33 21.89 -15.80 2.70
CA LYS A 33 21.34 -16.37 3.92
C LYS A 33 20.07 -15.57 4.19
N THR A 34 18.94 -16.13 3.79
CA THR A 34 17.71 -15.84 4.47
C THR A 34 18.01 -16.27 5.88
N SER A 35 18.45 -15.34 6.71
CA SER A 35 18.49 -15.52 8.16
C SER A 35 17.14 -16.15 8.42
N LYS A 36 17.09 -17.39 8.90
CA LYS A 36 15.82 -17.98 9.34
C LYS A 36 15.46 -17.19 10.59
N GLU A 37 14.96 -15.98 10.34
CA GLU A 37 14.33 -15.19 11.38
C GLU A 37 13.30 -16.13 12.00
N GLN A 38 13.50 -16.44 13.26
CA GLN A 38 12.53 -17.26 13.97
C GLN A 38 11.22 -16.47 13.93
N THR A 39 10.20 -17.08 13.41
CA THR A 39 8.87 -16.46 13.29
C THR A 39 7.81 -17.40 13.85
N TYR A 40 6.72 -16.86 14.34
CA TYR A 40 5.55 -17.65 14.71
C TYR A 40 4.37 -17.28 13.81
N PRO A 41 3.55 -18.28 13.44
CA PRO A 41 2.42 -18.06 12.56
C PRO A 41 1.20 -17.57 13.35
N ILE A 42 0.40 -16.72 12.68
CA ILE A 42 -0.94 -16.30 13.11
C ILE A 42 -1.90 -16.34 11.91
N ASN A 43 -3.19 -16.44 12.19
CA ASN A 43 -4.25 -16.32 11.20
C ASN A 43 -5.01 -15.02 11.42
N ILE A 44 -5.33 -14.32 10.34
CA ILE A 44 -6.09 -13.08 10.41
C ILE A 44 -7.28 -13.22 9.46
N ILE A 45 -8.48 -12.95 9.96
CA ILE A 45 -9.72 -12.98 9.17
C ILE A 45 -10.17 -11.56 8.92
N PHE A 46 -10.34 -11.21 7.65
CA PHE A 46 -10.89 -9.94 7.20
C PHE A 46 -12.20 -10.16 6.44
N LYS A 47 -13.07 -9.17 6.42
CA LYS A 47 -14.25 -9.17 5.54
C LYS A 47 -13.88 -9.04 4.06
N ASP A 48 -12.74 -8.41 3.78
CA ASP A 48 -12.21 -8.21 2.44
C ASP A 48 -10.68 -8.23 2.52
N ALA A 49 -10.03 -8.89 1.56
CA ALA A 49 -8.57 -8.91 1.44
C ALA A 49 -7.99 -7.52 1.16
N ALA A 50 -8.81 -6.58 0.69
CA ALA A 50 -8.46 -5.17 0.42
C ALA A 50 -7.19 -5.00 -0.43
N GLY A 51 -6.84 -6.01 -1.26
CA GLY A 51 -5.63 -5.99 -2.08
C GLY A 51 -4.35 -6.45 -1.37
N LEU A 52 -4.45 -7.05 -0.18
CA LEU A 52 -3.33 -7.77 0.43
C LEU A 52 -2.94 -8.97 -0.43
N ILE A 53 -1.66 -9.19 -0.56
CA ILE A 53 -1.06 -10.30 -1.32
C ILE A 53 -0.06 -11.04 -0.44
N LYS A 54 0.44 -12.18 -0.92
CA LYS A 54 1.60 -12.83 -0.31
C LYS A 54 2.77 -11.85 -0.22
N ASP A 55 3.53 -11.92 0.86
CA ASP A 55 4.63 -11.03 1.25
C ASP A 55 4.21 -9.59 1.62
N SER A 56 2.90 -9.26 1.66
CA SER A 56 2.43 -8.02 2.29
C SER A 56 2.96 -7.92 3.72
N GLN A 57 3.46 -6.74 4.11
CA GLN A 57 4.11 -6.52 5.40
C GLN A 57 3.10 -6.43 6.54
N LEU A 58 3.50 -6.88 7.73
CA LEU A 58 2.86 -6.55 9.00
C LEU A 58 3.72 -5.53 9.72
N ARG A 59 3.12 -4.44 10.18
CA ARG A 59 3.84 -3.34 10.86
C ARG A 59 3.21 -3.06 12.22
N LEU A 60 4.08 -2.81 13.19
CA LEU A 60 3.73 -2.37 14.53
C LEU A 60 4.42 -1.04 14.80
N GLY A 61 3.65 0.03 15.02
CA GLY A 61 4.22 1.35 15.19
C GLY A 61 5.09 1.82 14.00
N GLY A 62 4.76 1.40 12.78
CA GLY A 62 5.51 1.70 11.56
C GLY A 62 6.71 0.80 11.27
N VAL A 63 7.10 -0.07 12.22
CA VAL A 63 8.20 -1.02 12.04
C VAL A 63 7.68 -2.33 11.47
N THR A 64 8.34 -2.89 10.46
CA THR A 64 7.98 -4.20 9.91
C THR A 64 8.33 -5.29 10.91
N VAL A 65 7.32 -6.03 11.37
CA VAL A 65 7.42 -7.09 12.37
C VAL A 65 7.04 -8.47 11.82
N GLY A 66 6.62 -8.54 10.57
CA GLY A 66 6.20 -9.79 9.97
C GLY A 66 5.72 -9.60 8.53
N LYS A 67 5.21 -10.69 7.95
CA LYS A 67 4.66 -10.68 6.60
C LYS A 67 3.59 -11.75 6.40
N VAL A 68 2.74 -11.55 5.41
CA VAL A 68 1.77 -12.53 4.92
C VAL A 68 2.52 -13.68 4.23
N THR A 69 2.26 -14.92 4.63
CA THR A 69 3.00 -16.09 4.15
C THR A 69 2.34 -16.77 2.95
N LYS A 70 1.00 -16.71 2.86
CA LYS A 70 0.22 -17.29 1.78
C LYS A 70 -0.68 -16.24 1.12
N ALA A 71 -1.11 -16.51 -0.12
CA ALA A 71 -2.15 -15.71 -0.74
C ALA A 71 -3.44 -15.76 0.11
N PRO A 72 -4.22 -14.67 0.15
CA PRO A 72 -5.50 -14.66 0.85
C PRO A 72 -6.44 -15.74 0.32
N GLU A 73 -7.09 -16.48 1.21
CA GLU A 73 -8.02 -17.55 0.88
C GLU A 73 -9.43 -17.17 1.32
N LEU A 74 -10.41 -17.34 0.42
CA LEU A 74 -11.81 -17.11 0.76
C LEU A 74 -12.32 -18.26 1.66
N LEU A 75 -12.92 -17.90 2.79
CA LEU A 75 -13.53 -18.89 3.67
C LEU A 75 -14.78 -19.52 3.03
N PRO A 76 -15.16 -20.75 3.41
CA PRO A 76 -16.34 -21.42 2.86
C PRO A 76 -17.65 -20.65 3.04
N SER A 77 -17.71 -19.73 4.01
CA SER A 77 -18.84 -18.80 4.21
C SER A 77 -19.04 -17.83 3.04
N GLY A 78 -18.00 -17.64 2.20
CA GLY A 78 -18.01 -16.74 1.05
C GLY A 78 -17.93 -15.24 1.38
N ASN A 79 -17.97 -14.87 2.66
CA ASN A 79 -18.05 -13.47 3.11
C ASN A 79 -16.81 -12.98 3.85
N GLU A 80 -15.80 -13.84 4.01
CA GLU A 80 -14.61 -13.56 4.79
C GLU A 80 -13.39 -14.16 4.12
N VAL A 81 -12.24 -13.52 4.32
CA VAL A 81 -10.95 -13.92 3.78
C VAL A 81 -10.00 -14.20 4.92
N MET A 82 -9.37 -15.37 4.89
CA MET A 82 -8.33 -15.74 5.83
C MET A 82 -6.95 -15.48 5.22
N LEU A 83 -6.08 -14.85 6.01
CA LEU A 83 -4.67 -14.65 5.73
C LEU A 83 -3.84 -15.37 6.76
N GLU A 84 -2.86 -16.14 6.30
CA GLU A 84 -1.79 -16.64 7.14
C GLU A 84 -0.63 -15.64 7.14
N ALA A 85 -0.16 -15.26 8.31
CA ALA A 85 0.96 -14.36 8.49
C ALA A 85 1.99 -14.91 9.46
N SER A 86 3.23 -14.49 9.34
CA SER A 86 4.31 -14.80 10.27
C SER A 86 4.81 -13.53 10.92
N ILE A 87 5.04 -13.59 12.23
CA ILE A 87 5.59 -12.49 13.05
C ILE A 87 6.95 -12.93 13.59
N LEU A 88 7.89 -11.99 13.68
CA LEU A 88 9.22 -12.22 14.28
C LEU A 88 9.08 -12.67 15.73
N SER A 89 9.81 -13.70 16.13
CA SER A 89 9.69 -14.32 17.46
C SER A 89 10.16 -13.43 18.62
N ASP A 90 10.96 -12.42 18.32
CA ASP A 90 11.39 -11.39 19.28
C ASP A 90 10.33 -10.31 19.51
N VAL A 91 9.28 -10.26 18.66
CA VAL A 91 8.18 -9.32 18.77
C VAL A 91 6.97 -9.99 19.42
N LYS A 92 6.51 -9.44 20.52
CA LYS A 92 5.30 -9.89 21.22
C LYS A 92 4.16 -8.90 20.98
N ILE A 93 3.08 -9.36 20.34
CA ILE A 93 1.90 -8.56 20.10
C ILE A 93 0.96 -8.67 21.29
N GLN A 94 0.59 -7.55 21.87
CA GLN A 94 -0.34 -7.51 23.02
C GLN A 94 -1.74 -7.96 22.60
N GLU A 95 -2.42 -8.69 23.48
CA GLU A 95 -3.83 -9.02 23.28
C GLU A 95 -4.68 -7.74 23.27
N GLY A 96 -5.72 -7.73 22.43
CA GLY A 96 -6.51 -6.53 22.17
C GLY A 96 -5.90 -5.57 21.13
N SER A 97 -4.75 -5.92 20.54
CA SER A 97 -4.21 -5.18 19.38
C SER A 97 -5.15 -5.31 18.17
N VAL A 98 -5.32 -4.22 17.45
CA VAL A 98 -6.15 -4.14 16.26
C VAL A 98 -5.32 -4.33 15.02
N PHE A 99 -5.72 -5.26 14.16
CA PHE A 99 -5.11 -5.51 12.86
C PHE A 99 -5.99 -4.88 11.78
N ARG A 100 -5.46 -3.92 11.05
CA ARG A 100 -6.19 -3.23 9.99
C ARG A 100 -5.37 -3.14 8.71
N VAL A 101 -6.04 -3.08 7.58
CA VAL A 101 -5.37 -2.85 6.30
C VAL A 101 -5.08 -1.38 6.12
N ASP A 102 -3.87 -1.04 5.72
CA ASP A 102 -3.46 0.31 5.38
C ASP A 102 -2.58 0.32 4.13
N MET A 103 -2.29 1.50 3.57
CA MET A 103 -1.49 1.69 2.38
C MET A 103 -0.21 2.45 2.68
N GLN A 104 0.89 2.03 2.08
CA GLN A 104 2.17 2.70 2.28
C GLN A 104 2.23 4.08 1.63
N ASN A 105 1.58 4.23 0.46
CA ASN A 105 1.47 5.48 -0.30
C ASN A 105 0.26 5.40 -1.25
N ILE A 106 -0.02 6.46 -2.02
CA ILE A 106 -1.21 6.55 -2.88
C ILE A 106 -1.28 5.44 -3.94
N LEU A 107 -0.15 5.01 -4.44
CA LEU A 107 0.00 3.94 -5.44
C LEU A 107 0.68 2.70 -4.87
N GLY A 108 0.87 2.63 -3.55
CA GLY A 108 1.69 1.65 -2.87
C GLY A 108 0.98 0.37 -2.51
N ASP A 109 1.83 -0.60 -2.21
CA ASP A 109 1.38 -1.88 -1.70
C ASP A 109 0.64 -1.71 -0.37
N LYS A 110 -0.33 -2.58 -0.18
CA LYS A 110 -1.08 -2.67 1.07
C LYS A 110 -0.30 -3.46 2.11
N TYR A 111 -0.43 -3.06 3.36
CA TYR A 111 0.18 -3.73 4.50
C TYR A 111 -0.83 -3.85 5.64
N ILE A 112 -0.54 -4.70 6.60
CA ILE A 112 -1.32 -4.83 7.82
C ILE A 112 -0.69 -3.96 8.90
N ASP A 113 -1.42 -2.95 9.36
CA ASP A 113 -1.03 -2.11 10.49
C ASP A 113 -1.55 -2.74 11.79
N ILE A 114 -0.67 -2.97 12.73
CA ILE A 114 -0.98 -3.50 14.05
C ILE A 114 -0.97 -2.33 15.03
N VAL A 115 -2.13 -2.00 15.56
CA VAL A 115 -2.31 -0.92 16.52
C VAL A 115 -2.41 -1.53 17.92
N PRO A 116 -1.49 -1.22 18.82
CA PRO A 116 -1.56 -1.69 20.19
C PRO A 116 -2.82 -1.21 20.90
N PRO A 117 -3.32 -1.92 21.93
CA PRO A 117 -4.46 -1.46 22.71
C PRO A 117 -4.13 -0.16 23.46
N ALA A 118 -5.13 0.70 23.62
CA ALA A 118 -4.97 1.99 24.32
C ALA A 118 -4.52 1.84 25.79
N ARG A 119 -4.84 0.71 26.40
CA ARG A 119 -4.34 0.32 27.73
C ARG A 119 -3.48 -0.91 27.55
N PRO A 120 -2.17 -0.81 27.84
CA PRO A 120 -1.26 -1.96 27.74
C PRO A 120 -1.73 -3.13 28.60
N THR A 121 -1.71 -4.33 28.03
CA THR A 121 -1.97 -5.58 28.72
C THR A 121 -0.68 -6.36 28.86
N HIS A 122 -0.59 -7.27 29.84
CA HIS A 122 0.51 -8.21 29.98
C HIS A 122 0.24 -9.53 29.25
N GLU A 123 -0.89 -9.62 28.57
CA GLU A 123 -1.28 -10.78 27.78
C GLU A 123 -0.86 -10.57 26.33
N TYR A 124 -0.39 -11.63 25.69
CA TYR A 124 0.15 -11.60 24.34
C TYR A 124 -0.56 -12.61 23.46
N ILE A 125 -0.69 -12.28 22.20
CA ILE A 125 -1.29 -13.15 21.18
C ILE A 125 -0.40 -14.40 21.04
N PRO A 126 -0.96 -15.61 21.29
CA PRO A 126 -0.18 -16.85 21.17
C PRO A 126 0.05 -17.22 19.69
N PRO A 127 1.07 -18.04 19.40
CA PRO A 127 1.23 -18.64 18.08
C PRO A 127 -0.03 -19.39 17.65
N HIS A 128 -0.31 -19.38 16.34
CA HIS A 128 -1.51 -19.98 15.73
C HIS A 128 -2.86 -19.34 16.15
N ALA A 129 -2.86 -18.21 16.83
CA ALA A 129 -4.08 -17.50 17.14
C ALA A 129 -4.81 -17.06 15.86
N THR A 130 -6.12 -17.07 15.93
CA THR A 130 -6.97 -16.49 14.88
C THR A 130 -7.51 -15.15 15.37
N ILE A 131 -7.24 -14.09 14.60
CA ILE A 131 -7.56 -12.73 14.94
C ILE A 131 -8.56 -12.19 13.92
N ILE A 132 -9.57 -11.46 14.37
CA ILE A 132 -10.49 -10.76 13.49
C ILE A 132 -9.89 -9.40 13.18
N GLY A 133 -9.54 -9.20 11.91
CA GLY A 133 -9.03 -7.93 11.41
C GLY A 133 -10.17 -6.93 11.21
N GLN A 134 -9.82 -5.65 11.30
CA GLN A 134 -10.74 -4.57 10.99
C GLN A 134 -10.64 -4.16 9.51
N PRO A 135 -11.71 -3.61 8.92
CA PRO A 135 -11.65 -3.09 7.55
C PRO A 135 -10.59 -2.01 7.39
N GLU A 136 -10.33 -1.62 6.14
CA GLU A 136 -9.42 -0.52 5.81
C GLU A 136 -9.56 0.67 6.75
N SER A 137 -8.45 1.28 7.12
CA SER A 137 -8.47 2.48 7.95
C SER A 137 -9.31 3.58 7.27
N ASP A 138 -10.03 4.38 8.05
CA ASP A 138 -10.80 5.51 7.51
C ASP A 138 -9.89 6.49 6.74
N PHE A 139 -8.62 6.54 7.11
CA PHE A 139 -7.59 7.28 6.39
C PHE A 139 -7.36 6.75 4.96
N SER A 140 -7.24 5.44 4.77
CA SER A 140 -7.13 4.85 3.44
C SER A 140 -8.34 5.15 2.57
N LYS A 141 -9.55 5.16 3.15
CA LYS A 141 -10.79 5.53 2.45
C LYS A 141 -10.79 7.01 2.04
N ILE A 142 -10.43 7.90 2.96
CA ILE A 142 -10.34 9.35 2.69
C ILE A 142 -9.34 9.61 1.56
N LYS A 143 -8.17 8.98 1.62
CA LYS A 143 -7.12 9.09 0.63
C LYS A 143 -7.58 8.61 -0.76
N ASN A 144 -8.23 7.44 -0.83
CA ASN A 144 -8.75 6.90 -2.08
C ASN A 144 -9.84 7.81 -2.67
N ASN A 145 -10.73 8.34 -1.83
CA ASN A 145 -11.78 9.27 -2.27
C ASN A 145 -11.20 10.60 -2.76
N ALA A 146 -10.14 11.12 -2.12
CA ALA A 146 -9.48 12.35 -2.57
C ALA A 146 -8.79 12.17 -3.93
N VAL A 147 -8.17 11.02 -4.19
CA VAL A 147 -7.56 10.70 -5.51
C VAL A 147 -8.63 10.57 -6.57
N GLY A 148 -9.73 9.84 -6.31
CA GLY A 148 -10.85 9.69 -7.23
C GLY A 148 -11.50 11.03 -7.59
N ALA A 149 -11.70 11.89 -6.59
CA ALA A 149 -12.24 13.25 -6.80
C ALA A 149 -11.33 14.11 -7.69
N THR A 150 -10.00 13.97 -7.56
CA THR A 150 -9.05 14.69 -8.41
C THR A 150 -9.17 14.28 -9.90
N GLU A 151 -9.35 12.98 -10.17
CA GLU A 151 -9.55 12.49 -11.53
C GLU A 151 -10.88 12.95 -12.12
N GLU A 152 -11.95 12.99 -11.33
CA GLU A 152 -13.25 13.50 -11.77
C GLU A 152 -13.20 15.00 -12.08
N ILE A 153 -12.53 15.79 -11.25
CA ILE A 153 -12.31 17.23 -11.51
C ILE A 153 -11.55 17.43 -12.82
N LEU A 154 -10.51 16.65 -13.08
CA LEU A 154 -9.76 16.74 -14.34
C LEU A 154 -10.62 16.38 -15.56
N LYS A 155 -11.56 15.44 -15.44
CA LYS A 155 -12.53 15.11 -16.49
C LYS A 155 -13.50 16.28 -16.72
N ILE A 156 -14.03 16.87 -15.65
CA ILE A 156 -14.92 18.03 -15.71
C ILE A 156 -14.19 19.21 -16.36
N LEU A 157 -12.94 19.50 -15.96
CA LEU A 157 -12.14 20.57 -16.56
C LEU A 157 -11.94 20.37 -18.07
N LYS A 158 -11.68 19.14 -18.53
CA LYS A 158 -11.58 18.82 -19.97
C LYS A 158 -12.90 18.96 -20.72
N GLN A 159 -14.04 18.69 -20.07
CA GLN A 159 -15.36 18.89 -20.67
C GLN A 159 -15.73 20.37 -20.76
N ILE A 160 -15.32 21.16 -19.77
CA ILE A 160 -15.52 22.60 -19.72
C ILE A 160 -14.72 23.30 -20.81
N GLU A 161 -13.46 22.92 -21.03
CA GLU A 161 -12.62 23.44 -22.11
C GLU A 161 -13.25 23.26 -23.50
N LYS A 162 -14.14 22.30 -23.65
CA LYS A 162 -14.82 21.95 -24.88
C LYS A 162 -16.12 22.74 -25.14
N ASN A 163 -16.68 23.42 -24.12
CA ASN A 163 -17.99 24.08 -24.14
C ASN A 163 -17.93 25.54 -23.66
N SER A 164 -17.16 26.37 -24.29
CA SER A 164 -16.62 27.64 -23.81
C SER A 164 -17.52 28.87 -23.92
N ASP A 165 -18.72 28.95 -23.38
CA ASP A 165 -19.41 30.27 -23.45
C ASP A 165 -20.04 30.82 -22.13
N ASN A 166 -19.99 30.15 -20.99
CA ASN A 166 -20.55 30.71 -19.73
C ASN A 166 -19.86 30.25 -18.43
N ILE A 167 -18.52 30.18 -18.41
CA ILE A 167 -17.84 29.28 -17.46
C ILE A 167 -16.81 29.95 -16.53
N ASP A 168 -16.56 31.24 -16.64
CA ASP A 168 -15.47 31.91 -15.88
C ASP A 168 -15.59 31.75 -14.35
N GLU A 169 -16.78 31.76 -13.80
CA GLU A 169 -17.02 31.65 -12.38
C GLU A 169 -16.93 30.19 -11.88
N ALA A 170 -17.38 29.23 -12.66
CA ALA A 170 -17.28 27.81 -12.39
C ALA A 170 -15.83 27.33 -12.49
N ILE A 171 -15.06 27.82 -13.44
CA ILE A 171 -13.63 27.55 -13.62
C ILE A 171 -12.83 28.05 -12.42
N LEU A 172 -13.09 29.25 -11.91
CA LEU A 172 -12.44 29.79 -10.74
C LEU A 172 -12.71 28.93 -9.49
N ASN A 173 -13.96 28.55 -9.25
CA ASN A 173 -14.35 27.72 -8.10
C ASN A 173 -13.77 26.31 -8.17
N ILE A 174 -13.75 25.70 -9.35
CA ILE A 174 -13.13 24.38 -9.58
C ILE A 174 -11.60 24.47 -9.45
N GLY A 175 -10.98 25.56 -9.93
CA GLY A 175 -9.55 25.82 -9.78
C GLY A 175 -9.12 25.94 -8.32
N GLU A 176 -9.92 26.61 -7.49
CA GLU A 176 -9.69 26.69 -6.05
C GLU A 176 -9.87 25.34 -5.33
N ALA A 177 -10.92 24.60 -5.70
CA ALA A 177 -11.14 23.25 -5.17
C ALA A 177 -10.01 22.29 -5.56
N ALA A 178 -9.52 22.34 -6.80
CA ALA A 178 -8.39 21.54 -7.26
C ALA A 178 -7.08 21.89 -6.52
N LYS A 179 -6.81 23.17 -6.24
CA LYS A 179 -5.69 23.60 -5.42
C LYS A 179 -5.80 23.08 -3.98
N GLY A 180 -6.99 23.15 -3.39
CA GLY A 180 -7.26 22.63 -2.06
C GLY A 180 -7.03 21.11 -1.97
N LEU A 181 -7.48 20.36 -2.99
CA LEU A 181 -7.25 18.92 -3.08
C LEU A 181 -5.77 18.57 -3.26
N ALA A 182 -5.04 19.31 -4.10
CA ALA A 182 -3.61 19.11 -4.28
C ALA A 182 -2.83 19.37 -2.97
N GLN A 183 -3.20 20.41 -2.22
CA GLN A 183 -2.64 20.67 -0.90
C GLN A 183 -2.98 19.56 0.10
N THR A 184 -4.21 19.10 0.12
CA THR A 184 -4.66 18.00 0.97
C THR A 184 -3.91 16.72 0.65
N THR A 185 -3.76 16.38 -0.62
CA THR A 185 -2.97 15.22 -1.08
C THR A 185 -1.51 15.33 -0.67
N LYS A 186 -0.93 16.53 -0.74
CA LYS A 186 0.43 16.81 -0.26
C LYS A 186 0.56 16.60 1.25
N LEU A 187 -0.36 17.16 2.05
CA LEU A 187 -0.39 17.01 3.50
C LEU A 187 -0.61 15.56 3.93
N ILE A 188 -1.44 14.81 3.20
CA ILE A 188 -1.64 13.37 3.39
C ILE A 188 -0.34 12.61 3.13
N ASN A 189 0.38 12.92 2.06
CA ASN A 189 1.66 12.27 1.72
C ASN A 189 2.77 12.58 2.73
N GLU A 190 2.76 13.77 3.31
CA GLU A 190 3.70 14.20 4.33
C GLU A 190 3.38 13.63 5.73
N GLY A 191 2.29 12.85 5.87
CA GLY A 191 1.90 12.18 7.12
C GLY A 191 1.38 13.14 8.20
N ILE A 192 1.12 14.40 7.85
CA ILE A 192 0.70 15.44 8.80
C ILE A 192 -0.83 15.49 8.86
N LEU A 193 -1.43 14.60 9.63
CA LEU A 193 -2.87 14.68 9.97
C LEU A 193 -3.08 15.39 11.31
N SER A 194 -3.17 16.71 11.24
CA SER A 194 -3.71 17.50 12.37
C SER A 194 -5.25 17.61 12.25
N ARG A 195 -5.92 17.88 13.39
CA ARG A 195 -7.36 18.20 13.40
C ARG A 195 -7.71 19.39 12.50
N GLU A 196 -6.76 20.26 12.25
CA GLU A 196 -6.88 21.45 11.41
C GLU A 196 -6.94 21.06 9.92
N ASN A 197 -6.13 20.11 9.49
CA ASN A 197 -6.14 19.57 8.12
C ASN A 197 -7.42 18.83 7.78
N LEU A 198 -8.03 18.14 8.76
CA LEU A 198 -9.35 17.51 8.60
C LEU A 198 -10.48 18.55 8.43
N ARG A 199 -10.39 19.71 9.10
CA ARG A 199 -11.32 20.84 8.87
C ARG A 199 -11.18 21.43 7.47
N HIS A 200 -9.94 21.59 6.98
CA HIS A 200 -9.70 22.05 5.62
C HIS A 200 -10.24 21.06 4.57
N LEU A 201 -10.06 19.77 4.77
CA LEU A 201 -10.63 18.74 3.89
C LEU A 201 -12.15 18.85 3.81
N ASN A 202 -12.82 18.96 4.95
CA ASN A 202 -14.26 19.10 5.02
C ASN A 202 -14.75 20.40 4.36
N SER A 203 -14.01 21.51 4.48
CA SER A 203 -14.37 22.77 3.83
C SER A 203 -14.21 22.67 2.30
N VAL A 204 -13.20 22.00 1.80
CA VAL A 204 -12.98 21.76 0.36
C VAL A 204 -14.09 20.88 -0.20
N LEU A 205 -14.46 19.79 0.49
CA LEU A 205 -15.57 18.92 0.08
C LEU A 205 -16.92 19.68 0.04
N ALA A 206 -17.16 20.56 1.01
CA ALA A 206 -18.36 21.39 1.05
C ALA A 206 -18.39 22.40 -0.11
N GLN A 207 -17.27 23.00 -0.48
CA GLN A 207 -17.14 23.90 -1.63
C GLN A 207 -17.34 23.16 -2.96
N MET A 208 -16.81 21.94 -3.07
CA MET A 208 -17.04 21.09 -4.26
C MET A 208 -18.51 20.71 -4.44
N ASN A 209 -19.21 20.33 -3.37
CA ASN A 209 -20.66 20.08 -3.42
C ASN A 209 -21.43 21.31 -3.89
N LYS A 210 -21.08 22.49 -3.37
CA LYS A 210 -21.70 23.74 -3.75
C LYS A 210 -21.43 24.14 -5.21
N ALA A 211 -20.20 23.89 -5.68
CA ALA A 211 -19.86 24.08 -7.09
C ALA A 211 -20.58 23.10 -8.02
N GLY A 212 -20.73 21.83 -7.58
CA GLY A 212 -21.50 20.82 -8.31
C GLY A 212 -23.01 21.15 -8.42
N GLU A 213 -23.59 21.76 -7.38
CA GLU A 213 -25.00 22.20 -7.39
C GLU A 213 -25.22 23.42 -8.29
N GLN A 214 -24.19 24.22 -8.57
CA GLN A 214 -24.27 25.42 -9.43
C GLN A 214 -24.03 25.11 -10.91
N LEU A 215 -23.63 23.89 -11.26
CA LEU A 215 -23.57 23.47 -12.67
C LEU A 215 -25.01 23.32 -13.20
N PRO A 216 -25.39 24.07 -14.25
CA PRO A 216 -26.75 24.02 -14.77
C PRO A 216 -27.09 22.62 -15.26
N ALA A 217 -28.32 22.16 -14.95
CA ALA A 217 -28.87 20.85 -15.35
C ALA A 217 -28.99 20.66 -16.89
N THR A 218 -28.35 21.50 -17.69
CA THR A 218 -28.33 21.50 -19.17
C THR A 218 -27.30 20.53 -19.75
N MET A 219 -26.66 19.67 -18.91
CA MET A 219 -25.72 18.61 -19.35
C MET A 219 -26.34 17.21 -19.28
N ALA A 220 -27.66 17.06 -19.31
CA ALA A 220 -28.33 15.79 -19.50
C ALA A 220 -28.54 15.45 -20.98
#